data_c17e980cb2358e7f250d0b9d9a832307
#
_entry.id   c17e980cb2358e7f250d0b9d9a832307
#
_cell.length_a   1.000
_cell.length_b   1.000
_cell.length_c   1.000
_cell.angle_alpha   90.00
_cell.angle_beta   90.00
_cell.angle_gamma   90.00
#
_symmetry.space_group_name_H-M   'P 1'
#
loop_
_entity.id
_entity.type
_entity.pdbx_description
1 polymer ?
#
loop_
_entity_poly.entity_id
_entity_poly.type
_entity_poly.pdbx_seq_one_letter_code
_entity_poly.pdbx_strand_id
1 'polypeptide(L)'
;MRRALGVSAMAVLLIAATPTAIPFGGWAVVTLQDVPEYLEVGTPTTLSFKIRQHGRTLLDDRAPSVILKRSDSFLARFIGRDRVEAIKGSEPGFYEATITPSDTGDMYVTIDTDLFRWKADLLPFRVVPAGETPPPVPLHARGSQLFAAKGCATCHNKHDAPEFADWNVVAVGPDLTGRRYPAEWLAQKVADPAQFRPEYTNDLVMPTLALDEGEIAALVRFLNGGDVMAETDGGQ
;
A
#
# COMPACT_ATOMS: atom_id res chain seq x y z
N MET A 1 62.17 53.21 -18.15
CA MET A 1 60.89 53.03 -17.44
C MET A 1 59.93 52.28 -18.34
N ARG A 2 59.78 50.97 -18.14
CA ARG A 2 58.81 50.15 -18.92
C ARG A 2 57.82 49.56 -17.91
N ARG A 3 56.56 49.94 -17.99
CA ARG A 3 55.47 49.43 -17.17
C ARG A 3 54.96 48.12 -17.81
N ALA A 4 55.07 47.02 -17.08
CA ALA A 4 54.47 45.75 -17.43
C ALA A 4 52.99 45.80 -17.03
N LEU A 5 52.06 45.66 -17.99
CA LEU A 5 50.68 45.39 -17.73
C LEU A 5 50.48 43.92 -17.45
N GLY A 6 50.09 43.60 -16.20
CA GLY A 6 49.64 42.27 -15.85
C GLY A 6 48.19 42.02 -16.32
N VAL A 7 48.01 41.08 -17.20
CA VAL A 7 46.72 40.57 -17.61
C VAL A 7 46.32 39.48 -16.64
N SER A 8 45.35 39.77 -15.75
CA SER A 8 44.70 38.77 -14.90
C SER A 8 43.72 37.98 -15.72
N ALA A 9 44.04 36.75 -16.03
CA ALA A 9 43.13 35.81 -16.64
C ALA A 9 42.16 35.30 -15.55
N MET A 10 40.93 35.78 -15.59
CA MET A 10 39.82 35.28 -14.75
C MET A 10 39.29 33.99 -15.40
N ALA A 11 39.68 32.84 -14.87
CA ALA A 11 39.14 31.55 -15.30
C ALA A 11 37.71 31.44 -14.81
N VAL A 12 36.74 31.61 -15.72
CA VAL A 12 35.32 31.30 -15.47
C VAL A 12 35.14 29.78 -15.45
N LEU A 13 34.98 29.23 -14.26
CA LEU A 13 34.66 27.82 -14.07
C LEU A 13 33.18 27.61 -14.48
N LEU A 14 32.92 27.19 -15.71
CA LEU A 14 31.63 26.72 -16.17
C LEU A 14 31.38 25.37 -15.48
N ILE A 15 30.68 25.41 -14.34
CA ILE A 15 30.05 24.21 -13.76
C ILE A 15 28.94 23.83 -14.71
N ALA A 16 29.21 22.85 -15.57
CA ALA A 16 28.18 22.19 -16.34
C ALA A 16 27.25 21.49 -15.33
N ALA A 17 26.12 22.13 -15.01
CA ALA A 17 25.01 21.48 -14.34
C ALA A 17 24.50 20.41 -15.33
N THR A 18 25.02 19.20 -15.21
CA THR A 18 24.36 18.05 -15.82
C THR A 18 22.95 18.03 -15.24
N PRO A 19 21.89 18.09 -16.06
CA PRO A 19 20.57 17.87 -15.56
C PRO A 19 20.62 16.47 -14.91
N THR A 20 20.54 16.43 -13.58
CA THR A 20 20.23 15.20 -12.89
C THR A 20 18.89 14.81 -13.49
N ALA A 21 18.90 13.83 -14.39
CA ALA A 21 17.66 13.19 -14.83
C ALA A 21 16.95 12.82 -13.53
N ILE A 22 15.86 13.53 -13.24
CA ILE A 22 14.95 13.14 -12.17
C ILE A 22 14.55 11.73 -12.61
N PRO A 23 14.99 10.67 -11.94
CA PRO A 23 14.51 9.35 -12.30
C PRO A 23 13.00 9.47 -12.19
N PHE A 24 12.30 9.33 -13.31
CA PHE A 24 10.84 9.28 -13.30
C PHE A 24 10.48 8.21 -12.29
N GLY A 25 10.06 8.66 -11.09
CA GLY A 25 10.00 7.86 -9.89
C GLY A 25 9.14 6.64 -10.16
N GLY A 26 9.77 5.47 -10.10
CA GLY A 26 9.02 4.25 -10.15
C GLY A 26 8.13 4.17 -8.91
N TRP A 27 6.85 3.97 -9.11
CA TRP A 27 5.93 3.59 -8.05
C TRP A 27 5.63 2.10 -8.18
N ALA A 28 5.22 1.48 -7.09
CA ALA A 28 4.88 0.07 -7.07
C ALA A 28 3.57 -0.18 -6.33
N VAL A 29 2.85 -1.18 -6.77
CA VAL A 29 1.75 -1.77 -6.01
C VAL A 29 2.30 -2.93 -5.21
N VAL A 30 2.07 -2.89 -3.91
CA VAL A 30 2.31 -4.01 -3.01
C VAL A 30 0.98 -4.71 -2.75
N THR A 31 0.95 -6.02 -2.90
CA THR A 31 -0.24 -6.85 -2.68
C THR A 31 0.08 -7.93 -1.67
N LEU A 32 -0.45 -7.82 -0.46
CA LEU A 32 -0.40 -8.94 0.50
C LEU A 32 -1.23 -10.10 -0.02
N GLN A 33 -0.70 -11.31 0.13
CA GLN A 33 -1.43 -12.53 -0.25
C GLN A 33 -2.47 -12.87 0.82
N ASP A 34 -2.02 -13.22 1.99
CA ASP A 34 -2.86 -13.49 3.14
C ASP A 34 -2.83 -12.27 4.07
N VAL A 35 -3.97 -11.64 4.27
CA VAL A 35 -4.09 -10.47 5.13
C VAL A 35 -4.65 -10.91 6.48
N PRO A 36 -3.87 -10.90 7.57
CA PRO A 36 -4.39 -11.29 8.89
C PRO A 36 -5.48 -10.31 9.34
N GLU A 37 -6.51 -10.80 10.02
CA GLU A 37 -7.52 -9.93 10.63
C GLU A 37 -6.98 -9.24 11.88
N TYR A 38 -6.12 -9.93 12.62
CA TYR A 38 -5.42 -9.44 13.81
C TYR A 38 -4.06 -10.14 13.93
N LEU A 39 -3.24 -9.67 14.83
CA LEU A 39 -1.97 -10.26 15.20
C LEU A 39 -1.98 -10.61 16.69
N GLU A 40 -1.11 -11.52 17.13
CA GLU A 40 -0.99 -11.91 18.54
C GLU A 40 0.40 -11.55 19.08
N VAL A 41 0.45 -11.05 20.32
CA VAL A 41 1.71 -10.78 21.02
C VAL A 41 2.56 -12.05 21.09
N GLY A 42 3.83 -11.94 20.72
CA GLY A 42 4.81 -13.02 20.79
C GLY A 42 4.62 -14.11 19.74
N THR A 43 3.58 -14.05 18.89
CA THR A 43 3.32 -15.06 17.85
C THR A 43 3.95 -14.61 16.53
N PRO A 44 4.92 -15.35 15.98
CA PRO A 44 5.47 -15.08 14.68
C PRO A 44 4.41 -15.18 13.59
N THR A 45 4.24 -14.11 12.79
CA THR A 45 3.31 -14.04 11.67
C THR A 45 4.09 -13.71 10.41
N THR A 46 3.95 -14.52 9.36
CA THR A 46 4.58 -14.26 8.06
C THR A 46 3.66 -13.42 7.20
N LEU A 47 4.14 -12.25 6.79
CA LEU A 47 3.51 -11.42 5.79
C LEU A 47 4.11 -11.76 4.42
N SER A 48 3.29 -12.32 3.55
CA SER A 48 3.65 -12.68 2.17
C SER A 48 3.07 -11.64 1.22
N PHE A 49 3.89 -11.10 0.31
CA PHE A 49 3.44 -10.04 -0.58
C PHE A 49 4.14 -10.07 -1.93
N LYS A 50 3.46 -9.53 -2.95
CA LYS A 50 4.01 -9.31 -4.29
C LYS A 50 4.24 -7.82 -4.54
N ILE A 51 5.34 -7.48 -5.22
CA ILE A 51 5.66 -6.12 -5.63
C ILE A 51 5.57 -6.02 -7.15
N ARG A 52 4.73 -5.08 -7.63
CA ARG A 52 4.56 -4.81 -9.07
C ARG A 52 4.89 -3.36 -9.39
N GLN A 53 5.93 -3.12 -10.16
CA GLN A 53 6.20 -1.79 -10.69
C GLN A 53 5.06 -1.35 -11.62
N HIS A 54 4.56 -0.14 -11.38
CA HIS A 54 3.42 0.45 -12.11
C HIS A 54 2.17 -0.46 -12.13
N GLY A 55 2.00 -1.30 -11.10
CA GLY A 55 0.91 -2.26 -11.02
C GLY A 55 0.99 -3.43 -12.00
N ARG A 56 2.05 -3.57 -12.79
CA ARG A 56 2.18 -4.52 -13.91
C ARG A 56 3.34 -5.50 -13.75
N THR A 57 4.56 -4.98 -13.75
CA THR A 57 5.78 -5.80 -13.82
C THR A 57 6.19 -6.27 -12.44
N LEU A 58 6.21 -7.58 -12.24
CA LEU A 58 6.71 -8.19 -11.01
C LEU A 58 8.21 -7.88 -10.86
N LEU A 59 8.60 -7.45 -9.68
CA LEU A 59 9.98 -7.07 -9.37
C LEU A 59 10.65 -8.16 -8.55
N ASP A 60 11.66 -8.79 -9.13
CA ASP A 60 12.38 -9.91 -8.56
C ASP A 60 13.73 -9.55 -7.92
N ASP A 61 14.20 -8.34 -8.18
CA ASP A 61 15.56 -7.88 -7.89
C ASP A 61 15.58 -6.83 -6.77
N ARG A 62 14.60 -6.88 -5.86
CA ARG A 62 14.51 -5.93 -4.75
C ARG A 62 14.93 -6.58 -3.43
N ALA A 63 15.32 -5.71 -2.49
CA ALA A 63 15.55 -6.07 -1.09
C ALA A 63 14.53 -5.34 -0.20
N PRO A 64 13.23 -5.69 -0.29
CA PRO A 64 12.21 -5.01 0.47
C PRO A 64 12.31 -5.34 1.96
N SER A 65 11.68 -4.49 2.77
CA SER A 65 11.60 -4.71 4.21
C SER A 65 10.26 -4.26 4.76
N VAL A 66 9.87 -4.86 5.86
CA VAL A 66 8.68 -4.49 6.63
C VAL A 66 9.12 -3.64 7.81
N ILE A 67 8.55 -2.45 7.91
CA ILE A 67 8.80 -1.48 8.98
C ILE A 67 7.59 -1.48 9.90
N LEU A 68 7.81 -1.77 11.17
CA LEU A 68 6.78 -1.81 12.19
C LEU A 68 6.87 -0.57 13.08
N LYS A 69 5.70 0.00 13.43
CA LYS A 69 5.57 1.13 14.36
C LYS A 69 4.39 0.86 15.27
N ARG A 70 4.49 1.27 16.54
CA ARG A 70 3.40 1.13 17.53
C ARG A 70 2.47 2.33 17.58
N SER A 71 2.82 3.45 16.97
CA SER A 71 2.05 4.69 17.00
C SER A 71 2.35 5.50 15.76
N ASP A 72 1.36 6.24 15.28
CA ASP A 72 1.53 7.19 14.19
C ASP A 72 2.02 8.57 14.67
N SER A 73 2.30 8.73 15.98
CA SER A 73 2.75 9.99 16.55
C SER A 73 4.12 10.43 16.02
N PHE A 74 4.34 11.75 15.99
CA PHE A 74 5.63 12.32 15.56
C PHE A 74 6.82 11.77 16.37
N LEU A 75 6.63 11.51 17.65
CA LEU A 75 7.65 10.94 18.53
C LEU A 75 7.99 9.49 18.16
N ALA A 76 7.02 8.72 17.67
CA ALA A 76 7.25 7.35 17.21
C ALA A 76 8.17 7.28 15.98
N ARG A 77 8.42 8.40 15.30
CA ARG A 77 9.44 8.48 14.24
C ARG A 77 10.87 8.30 14.76
N PHE A 78 11.08 8.56 16.05
CA PHE A 78 12.40 8.51 16.70
C PHE A 78 12.56 7.31 17.63
N ILE A 79 11.47 6.65 18.05
CA ILE A 79 11.48 5.60 19.05
C ILE A 79 10.90 4.32 18.44
N GLY A 80 11.74 3.26 18.36
CA GLY A 80 11.30 1.89 18.11
C GLY A 80 10.65 1.65 16.75
N ARG A 81 11.45 1.75 15.68
CA ARG A 81 11.08 1.17 14.39
C ARG A 81 11.78 -0.18 14.28
N ASP A 82 11.02 -1.23 14.35
CA ASP A 82 11.54 -2.54 14.01
C ASP A 82 11.50 -2.67 12.48
N ARG A 83 12.62 -3.10 11.91
CA ARG A 83 12.75 -3.35 10.49
C ARG A 83 13.08 -4.82 10.30
N VAL A 84 12.26 -5.49 9.51
CA VAL A 84 12.44 -6.89 9.15
C VAL A 84 12.71 -6.97 7.65
N GLU A 85 13.87 -7.46 7.28
CA GLU A 85 14.20 -7.70 5.88
C GLU A 85 13.33 -8.84 5.34
N ALA A 86 12.76 -8.65 4.15
CA ALA A 86 11.97 -9.68 3.52
C ALA A 86 12.86 -10.59 2.66
N ILE A 87 12.52 -11.86 2.68
CA ILE A 87 13.20 -12.90 1.90
C ILE A 87 12.43 -13.10 0.60
N LYS A 88 13.15 -13.20 -0.52
CA LYS A 88 12.55 -13.53 -1.81
C LYS A 88 12.02 -14.96 -1.79
N GLY A 89 10.78 -15.14 -2.19
CA GLY A 89 10.15 -16.44 -2.38
C GLY A 89 10.45 -17.05 -3.76
N SER A 90 9.79 -18.16 -4.05
CA SER A 90 10.00 -18.93 -5.28
C SER A 90 9.32 -18.34 -6.51
N GLU A 91 8.23 -17.59 -6.32
CA GLU A 91 7.49 -16.98 -7.41
C GLU A 91 8.04 -15.60 -7.77
N PRO A 92 7.90 -15.15 -9.03
CA PRO A 92 8.28 -13.81 -9.44
C PRO A 92 7.61 -12.73 -8.60
N GLY A 93 8.42 -11.74 -8.13
CA GLY A 93 7.97 -10.60 -7.35
C GLY A 93 7.42 -10.93 -5.96
N PHE A 94 7.58 -12.16 -5.49
CA PHE A 94 7.07 -12.65 -4.22
C PHE A 94 8.13 -12.54 -3.12
N TYR A 95 7.71 -12.00 -1.98
CA TYR A 95 8.56 -11.79 -0.81
C TYR A 95 7.81 -12.14 0.48
N GLU A 96 8.57 -12.53 1.50
CA GLU A 96 8.05 -12.91 2.81
C GLU A 96 8.84 -12.25 3.92
N ALA A 97 8.16 -11.79 4.95
CA ALA A 97 8.78 -11.27 6.15
C ALA A 97 8.03 -11.78 7.39
N THR A 98 8.74 -12.38 8.31
CA THR A 98 8.15 -12.85 9.57
C THR A 98 8.29 -11.78 10.65
N ILE A 99 7.17 -11.28 11.12
CA ILE A 99 7.07 -10.27 12.18
C ILE A 99 6.59 -10.92 13.48
N THR A 100 7.04 -10.38 14.62
CA THR A 100 6.58 -10.86 15.94
C THR A 100 6.20 -9.64 16.78
N PRO A 101 4.92 -9.36 16.95
CA PRO A 101 4.47 -8.25 17.78
C PRO A 101 4.91 -8.41 19.24
N SER A 102 5.40 -7.35 19.86
CA SER A 102 5.86 -7.38 21.27
C SER A 102 4.81 -6.88 22.26
N ASP A 103 3.82 -6.13 21.80
CA ASP A 103 2.82 -5.47 22.65
C ASP A 103 1.45 -5.43 21.97
N THR A 104 0.40 -5.32 22.79
CA THR A 104 -0.98 -5.15 22.33
C THR A 104 -1.25 -3.73 21.81
N GLY A 105 -2.32 -3.57 21.04
CA GLY A 105 -2.77 -2.29 20.48
C GLY A 105 -2.62 -2.24 18.97
N ASP A 106 -2.57 -1.05 18.39
CA ASP A 106 -2.46 -0.88 16.94
C ASP A 106 -1.00 -0.93 16.48
N MET A 107 -0.72 -1.81 15.55
CA MET A 107 0.57 -1.91 14.88
C MET A 107 0.47 -1.38 13.45
N TYR A 108 1.20 -0.32 13.17
CA TYR A 108 1.33 0.27 11.83
C TYR A 108 2.42 -0.45 11.06
N VAL A 109 2.09 -0.89 9.87
CA VAL A 109 2.99 -1.64 8.99
C VAL A 109 3.22 -0.85 7.72
N THR A 110 4.48 -0.64 7.38
CA THR A 110 4.90 -0.03 6.12
C THR A 110 5.82 -1.00 5.39
N ILE A 111 5.56 -1.29 4.13
CA ILE A 111 6.46 -2.08 3.28
C ILE A 111 7.33 -1.13 2.46
N ASP A 112 8.62 -1.12 2.75
CA ASP A 112 9.64 -0.43 1.96
C ASP A 112 10.02 -1.35 0.80
N THR A 113 9.70 -0.93 -0.41
CA THR A 113 9.83 -1.79 -1.60
C THR A 113 11.23 -1.82 -2.21
N ASP A 114 12.17 -1.04 -1.66
CA ASP A 114 13.50 -0.81 -2.26
C ASP A 114 13.41 -0.26 -3.70
N LEU A 115 12.31 0.38 -4.06
CA LEU A 115 12.11 1.03 -5.35
C LEU A 115 12.02 2.55 -5.19
N PHE A 116 13.09 3.29 -5.52
CA PHE A 116 13.09 4.77 -5.50
C PHE A 116 12.45 5.39 -4.24
N ARG A 117 12.63 4.80 -3.08
CA ARG A 117 12.02 5.18 -1.80
C ARG A 117 10.48 5.00 -1.75
N TRP A 118 9.91 4.24 -2.68
CA TRP A 118 8.49 3.94 -2.64
C TRP A 118 8.16 3.04 -1.47
N LYS A 119 7.16 3.46 -0.71
CA LYS A 119 6.67 2.74 0.47
C LYS A 119 5.17 2.53 0.34
N ALA A 120 4.72 1.36 0.73
CA ALA A 120 3.32 1.03 0.84
C ALA A 120 2.94 0.98 2.32
N ASP A 121 2.13 1.92 2.76
CA ASP A 121 1.55 1.90 4.09
C ASP A 121 0.32 0.98 4.10
N LEU A 122 0.13 0.25 5.20
CA LEU A 122 -1.07 -0.54 5.46
C LEU A 122 -1.90 0.16 6.55
N LEU A 123 -3.19 -0.14 6.60
CA LEU A 123 -3.97 0.21 7.78
C LEU A 123 -3.46 -0.59 8.99
N PRO A 124 -3.59 -0.04 10.20
CA PRO A 124 -3.04 -0.69 11.39
C PRO A 124 -3.69 -2.05 11.64
N PHE A 125 -2.88 -3.01 12.04
CA PHE A 125 -3.35 -4.29 12.55
C PHE A 125 -3.56 -4.20 14.04
N ARG A 126 -4.70 -4.69 14.49
CA ARG A 126 -4.94 -4.89 15.93
C ARG A 126 -4.07 -6.03 16.43
N VAL A 127 -3.30 -5.78 17.48
CA VAL A 127 -2.53 -6.81 18.19
C VAL A 127 -3.23 -7.15 19.49
N VAL A 128 -3.55 -8.42 19.68
CA VAL A 128 -4.23 -8.95 20.88
C VAL A 128 -3.26 -9.75 21.75
N PRO A 129 -3.58 -9.98 23.04
CA PRO A 129 -2.83 -10.91 23.87
C PRO A 129 -2.73 -12.30 23.26
N ALA A 130 -1.65 -13.02 23.54
CA ALA A 130 -1.46 -14.39 23.06
C ALA A 130 -2.61 -15.30 23.49
N GLY A 131 -3.17 -16.05 22.53
CA GLY A 131 -4.30 -16.97 22.76
C GLY A 131 -5.67 -16.29 22.90
N GLU A 132 -5.75 -14.98 22.68
CA GLU A 132 -7.04 -14.27 22.63
C GLU A 132 -7.59 -14.26 21.21
N THR A 133 -8.86 -14.67 21.06
CA THR A 133 -9.58 -14.53 19.78
C THR A 133 -10.51 -13.32 19.88
N PRO A 134 -10.22 -12.22 19.18
CA PRO A 134 -11.08 -11.06 19.18
C PRO A 134 -12.38 -11.32 18.41
N PRO A 135 -13.43 -10.51 18.64
CA PRO A 135 -14.61 -10.55 17.78
C PRO A 135 -14.22 -10.37 16.31
N PRO A 136 -14.95 -11.02 15.37
CA PRO A 136 -14.72 -10.86 13.94
C PRO A 136 -14.72 -9.38 13.53
N VAL A 137 -13.84 -9.01 12.61
CA VAL A 137 -13.80 -7.66 12.05
C VAL A 137 -15.06 -7.44 11.22
N PRO A 138 -15.83 -6.36 11.44
CA PRO A 138 -16.98 -6.05 10.59
C PRO A 138 -16.60 -5.97 9.11
N LEU A 139 -17.45 -6.47 8.22
CA LEU A 139 -17.14 -6.56 6.78
C LEU A 139 -16.67 -5.24 6.16
N HIS A 140 -17.25 -4.10 6.55
CA HIS A 140 -16.80 -2.80 6.08
C HIS A 140 -15.36 -2.50 6.50
N ALA A 141 -15.04 -2.67 7.77
CA ALA A 141 -13.70 -2.45 8.30
C ALA A 141 -12.69 -3.45 7.71
N ARG A 142 -13.11 -4.70 7.50
CA ARG A 142 -12.30 -5.70 6.79
C ARG A 142 -12.03 -5.28 5.35
N GLY A 143 -13.03 -4.80 4.65
CA GLY A 143 -12.89 -4.29 3.28
C GLY A 143 -11.94 -3.10 3.19
N SER A 144 -11.97 -2.20 4.17
CA SER A 144 -11.03 -1.08 4.30
C SER A 144 -9.58 -1.58 4.48
N GLN A 145 -9.35 -2.54 5.38
CA GLN A 145 -8.03 -3.17 5.54
C GLN A 145 -7.53 -3.81 4.23
N LEU A 146 -8.42 -4.56 3.55
CA LEU A 146 -8.09 -5.21 2.28
C LEU A 146 -7.81 -4.20 1.17
N PHE A 147 -8.54 -3.09 1.12
CA PHE A 147 -8.33 -2.04 0.13
C PHE A 147 -6.90 -1.45 0.21
N ALA A 148 -6.37 -1.27 1.42
CA ALA A 148 -4.98 -0.90 1.62
C ALA A 148 -4.04 -2.07 1.33
N ALA A 149 -4.26 -3.24 1.95
CA ALA A 149 -3.32 -4.37 1.93
C ALA A 149 -3.20 -5.06 0.57
N LYS A 150 -4.27 -5.09 -0.22
CA LYS A 150 -4.23 -5.61 -1.60
C LYS A 150 -3.72 -4.57 -2.61
N GLY A 151 -3.41 -3.34 -2.15
CA GLY A 151 -2.80 -2.28 -2.94
C GLY A 151 -3.78 -1.46 -3.79
N CYS A 152 -5.08 -1.60 -3.58
CA CYS A 152 -6.11 -0.83 -4.31
C CYS A 152 -5.94 0.68 -4.09
N ALA A 153 -5.65 1.09 -2.84
CA ALA A 153 -5.40 2.46 -2.44
C ALA A 153 -4.20 3.12 -3.12
N THR A 154 -3.31 2.36 -3.76
CA THR A 154 -2.21 2.93 -4.55
C THR A 154 -2.72 3.59 -5.83
N CYS A 155 -3.76 3.02 -6.44
CA CYS A 155 -4.27 3.43 -7.75
C CYS A 155 -5.59 4.20 -7.67
N HIS A 156 -6.40 3.97 -6.65
CA HIS A 156 -7.76 4.49 -6.52
C HIS A 156 -7.92 5.43 -5.34
N ASN A 157 -8.52 6.59 -5.58
CA ASN A 157 -8.98 7.49 -4.52
C ASN A 157 -10.26 6.93 -3.87
N LYS A 158 -10.39 7.14 -2.54
CA LYS A 158 -11.58 6.84 -1.73
C LYS A 158 -11.65 7.84 -0.56
N HIS A 159 -11.73 9.13 -0.89
CA HIS A 159 -11.66 10.23 0.10
C HIS A 159 -12.87 10.33 1.03
N ASP A 160 -13.98 9.67 0.69
CA ASP A 160 -15.16 9.55 1.55
C ASP A 160 -14.98 8.51 2.69
N ALA A 161 -13.89 7.75 2.67
CA ALA A 161 -13.46 6.93 3.79
C ALA A 161 -12.34 7.67 4.54
N PRO A 162 -12.55 8.04 5.83
CA PRO A 162 -11.64 8.91 6.58
C PRO A 162 -10.19 8.42 6.62
N GLU A 163 -9.99 7.11 6.68
CA GLU A 163 -8.66 6.49 6.71
C GLU A 163 -7.89 6.64 5.39
N PHE A 164 -8.56 7.01 4.29
CA PHE A 164 -7.96 7.25 2.98
C PHE A 164 -8.03 8.72 2.53
N ALA A 165 -8.53 9.63 3.36
CA ALA A 165 -8.68 11.04 2.99
C ALA A 165 -7.35 11.69 2.55
N ASP A 166 -6.26 11.36 3.25
CA ASP A 166 -4.90 11.87 2.99
C ASP A 166 -3.95 10.78 2.45
N TRP A 167 -4.50 9.70 1.88
CA TRP A 167 -3.68 8.60 1.38
C TRP A 167 -2.87 9.01 0.15
N ASN A 168 -1.62 8.55 0.10
CA ASN A 168 -0.74 8.84 -1.04
C ASN A 168 -1.12 7.97 -2.25
N VAL A 169 -1.92 8.50 -3.14
CA VAL A 169 -2.47 7.82 -4.32
C VAL A 169 -1.75 8.30 -5.59
N VAL A 170 -1.41 7.36 -6.46
CA VAL A 170 -0.89 7.68 -7.82
C VAL A 170 -2.02 8.12 -8.75
N ALA A 171 -3.28 7.83 -8.40
CA ALA A 171 -4.50 8.23 -9.10
C ALA A 171 -4.55 7.81 -10.58
N VAL A 172 -4.07 6.62 -10.88
CA VAL A 172 -4.12 6.05 -12.24
C VAL A 172 -5.37 5.21 -12.50
N GLY A 173 -6.07 4.82 -11.45
CA GLY A 173 -7.37 4.17 -11.51
C GLY A 173 -8.52 5.18 -11.40
N PRO A 174 -9.77 4.76 -11.68
CA PRO A 174 -10.94 5.59 -11.42
C PRO A 174 -11.00 6.06 -9.97
N ASP A 175 -11.46 7.30 -9.77
CA ASP A 175 -11.82 7.81 -8.45
C ASP A 175 -13.11 7.10 -7.96
N LEU A 176 -13.02 6.46 -6.80
CA LEU A 176 -14.11 5.69 -6.19
C LEU A 176 -14.85 6.47 -5.09
N THR A 177 -14.45 7.73 -4.85
CA THR A 177 -15.07 8.62 -3.86
C THR A 177 -16.56 8.81 -4.15
N GLY A 178 -17.42 8.50 -3.18
CA GLY A 178 -18.87 8.65 -3.29
C GLY A 178 -19.55 7.74 -4.32
N ARG A 179 -18.81 6.84 -4.97
CA ARG A 179 -19.37 5.96 -5.98
C ARG A 179 -19.97 4.71 -5.37
N ARG A 180 -21.04 4.24 -6.01
CA ARG A 180 -21.72 2.98 -5.67
C ARG A 180 -21.94 2.17 -6.94
N TYR A 181 -21.85 0.87 -6.82
CA TYR A 181 -21.96 -0.07 -7.94
C TYR A 181 -22.92 -1.20 -7.57
N PRO A 182 -23.61 -1.81 -8.55
CA PRO A 182 -24.34 -3.06 -8.31
C PRO A 182 -23.39 -4.10 -7.70
N ALA A 183 -23.78 -4.70 -6.58
CA ALA A 183 -22.90 -5.55 -5.79
C ALA A 183 -22.32 -6.73 -6.60
N GLU A 184 -23.17 -7.39 -7.41
CA GLU A 184 -22.75 -8.52 -8.25
C GLU A 184 -21.71 -8.10 -9.31
N TRP A 185 -21.97 -6.95 -9.97
CA TRP A 185 -21.02 -6.42 -10.95
C TRP A 185 -19.69 -6.08 -10.31
N LEU A 186 -19.73 -5.45 -9.14
CA LEU A 186 -18.50 -5.08 -8.42
C LEU A 186 -17.73 -6.31 -7.95
N ALA A 187 -18.44 -7.33 -7.45
CA ALA A 187 -17.84 -8.60 -7.06
C ALA A 187 -17.10 -9.27 -8.24
N GLN A 188 -17.76 -9.36 -9.40
CA GLN A 188 -17.13 -9.89 -10.60
C GLN A 188 -15.94 -9.05 -11.05
N LYS A 189 -16.07 -7.71 -11.01
CA LYS A 189 -15.00 -6.79 -11.40
C LYS A 189 -13.78 -6.88 -10.50
N VAL A 190 -13.96 -7.10 -9.21
CA VAL A 190 -12.88 -7.24 -8.24
C VAL A 190 -12.24 -8.65 -8.33
N ALA A 191 -13.05 -9.68 -8.53
CA ALA A 191 -12.58 -11.06 -8.68
C ALA A 191 -11.72 -11.25 -9.94
N ASP A 192 -12.20 -10.77 -11.08
CA ASP A 192 -11.48 -10.88 -12.36
C ASP A 192 -11.61 -9.59 -13.18
N PRO A 193 -10.75 -8.61 -12.93
CA PRO A 193 -10.75 -7.37 -13.68
C PRO A 193 -10.49 -7.55 -15.18
N ALA A 194 -9.87 -8.66 -15.58
CA ALA A 194 -9.50 -8.92 -16.98
C ALA A 194 -10.74 -9.07 -17.88
N GLN A 195 -11.85 -9.61 -17.35
CA GLN A 195 -13.10 -9.75 -18.10
C GLN A 195 -13.72 -8.41 -18.52
N PHE A 196 -13.36 -7.33 -17.84
CA PHE A 196 -13.91 -5.98 -18.07
C PHE A 196 -12.91 -5.07 -18.77
N ARG A 197 -11.92 -5.64 -19.42
CA ARG A 197 -10.88 -4.88 -20.11
C ARG A 197 -11.46 -4.29 -21.40
N PRO A 198 -11.41 -2.96 -21.61
CA PRO A 198 -11.73 -2.39 -22.91
C PRO A 198 -10.70 -2.87 -23.95
N GLU A 199 -11.20 -3.18 -25.14
CA GLU A 199 -10.39 -3.75 -26.24
C GLU A 199 -9.22 -2.86 -26.69
N TYR A 200 -9.23 -1.58 -26.29
CA TYR A 200 -8.36 -0.52 -26.81
C TYR A 200 -7.34 0.05 -25.80
N THR A 201 -7.26 -0.46 -24.57
CA THR A 201 -6.32 0.09 -23.59
C THR A 201 -5.03 -0.70 -23.54
N ASN A 202 -3.98 -0.09 -24.04
CA ASN A 202 -2.60 -0.58 -23.87
C ASN A 202 -2.03 -0.34 -22.46
N ASP A 203 -2.75 0.38 -21.59
CA ASP A 203 -2.10 1.03 -20.49
C ASP A 203 -2.31 0.35 -19.14
N LEU A 204 -2.67 1.07 -18.14
CA LEU A 204 -2.75 0.55 -16.78
C LEU A 204 -4.00 -0.33 -16.62
N VAL A 205 -3.78 -1.59 -16.34
CA VAL A 205 -4.84 -2.55 -16.10
C VAL A 205 -4.82 -2.90 -14.63
N MET A 206 -5.99 -2.89 -14.01
CA MET A 206 -6.16 -3.43 -12.67
C MET A 206 -5.65 -4.89 -12.65
N PRO A 207 -4.70 -5.25 -11.79
CA PRO A 207 -4.19 -6.60 -11.72
C PRO A 207 -5.26 -7.55 -11.18
N THR A 208 -5.28 -8.79 -11.68
CA THR A 208 -6.05 -9.85 -11.04
C THR A 208 -5.35 -10.23 -9.74
N LEU A 209 -6.09 -10.17 -8.64
CA LEU A 209 -5.62 -10.54 -7.30
C LEU A 209 -6.22 -11.89 -6.94
N ALA A 210 -5.48 -12.70 -6.18
CA ALA A 210 -6.03 -13.94 -5.63
C ALA A 210 -6.87 -13.56 -4.39
N LEU A 211 -8.16 -13.29 -4.60
CA LEU A 211 -9.11 -12.94 -3.55
C LEU A 211 -10.05 -14.11 -3.32
N ASP A 212 -10.31 -14.43 -2.06
CA ASP A 212 -11.37 -15.35 -1.69
C ASP A 212 -12.75 -14.68 -1.67
N GLU A 213 -13.81 -15.47 -1.51
CA GLU A 213 -15.19 -14.97 -1.50
C GLU A 213 -15.45 -13.99 -0.34
N GLY A 214 -14.85 -14.22 0.83
CA GLY A 214 -14.96 -13.34 1.99
C GLY A 214 -14.27 -12.00 1.77
N GLU A 215 -13.08 -12.02 1.19
CA GLU A 215 -12.34 -10.81 0.82
C GLU A 215 -13.10 -9.98 -0.23
N ILE A 216 -13.69 -10.66 -1.23
CA ILE A 216 -14.53 -10.00 -2.25
C ILE A 216 -15.74 -9.36 -1.59
N ALA A 217 -16.47 -10.09 -0.74
CA ALA A 217 -17.64 -9.56 -0.05
C ALA A 217 -17.30 -8.34 0.82
N ALA A 218 -16.18 -8.39 1.55
CA ALA A 218 -15.70 -7.29 2.37
C ALA A 218 -15.34 -6.05 1.53
N LEU A 219 -14.63 -6.23 0.41
CA LEU A 219 -14.29 -5.15 -0.51
C LEU A 219 -15.54 -4.52 -1.14
N VAL A 220 -16.51 -5.33 -1.57
CA VAL A 220 -17.78 -4.84 -2.12
C VAL A 220 -18.54 -4.02 -1.08
N ARG A 221 -18.57 -4.48 0.18
CA ARG A 221 -19.20 -3.76 1.27
C ARG A 221 -18.54 -2.41 1.54
N PHE A 222 -17.22 -2.39 1.62
CA PHE A 222 -16.44 -1.18 1.82
C PHE A 222 -16.62 -0.17 0.67
N LEU A 223 -16.46 -0.63 -0.57
CA LEU A 223 -16.51 0.24 -1.75
C LEU A 223 -17.89 0.89 -1.95
N ASN A 224 -18.97 0.21 -1.53
CA ASN A 224 -20.32 0.73 -1.59
C ASN A 224 -20.74 1.55 -0.35
N GLY A 225 -19.81 1.88 0.54
CA GLY A 225 -20.04 2.84 1.61
C GLY A 225 -20.64 2.25 2.91
N GLY A 226 -20.42 0.95 3.16
CA GLY A 226 -20.63 0.32 4.48
C GLY A 226 -22.04 0.41 5.09
N ASP A 227 -22.14 0.06 6.35
CA ASP A 227 -23.37 -0.18 7.13
C ASP A 227 -24.25 1.05 7.46
N VAL A 228 -24.10 2.18 6.79
CA VAL A 228 -24.90 3.38 7.08
C VAL A 228 -26.43 3.18 6.87
N MET A 229 -26.83 2.04 6.29
CA MET A 229 -28.25 1.76 6.00
C MET A 229 -28.91 0.70 6.92
N ALA A 230 -28.21 0.20 7.93
CA ALA A 230 -28.77 -0.83 8.82
C ALA A 230 -29.35 -0.28 10.13
N GLU A 231 -29.21 1.02 10.43
CA GLU A 231 -29.67 1.60 11.70
C GLU A 231 -30.93 2.48 11.61
N THR A 232 -31.59 2.59 10.45
CA THR A 232 -32.78 3.45 10.30
C THR A 232 -34.11 2.72 10.09
N ASP A 233 -34.17 1.38 10.21
CA ASP A 233 -35.43 0.66 10.03
C ASP A 233 -35.83 -0.20 11.26
N GLY A 234 -35.76 0.41 12.42
CA GLY A 234 -36.16 -0.19 13.71
C GLY A 234 -36.86 0.78 14.65
N GLY A 235 -37.73 1.64 14.11
CA GLY A 235 -38.46 2.60 14.93
C GLY A 235 -39.82 3.00 14.33
N GLN A 236 -40.80 2.13 14.43
CA GLN A 236 -42.24 2.50 14.59
C GLN A 236 -42.95 1.40 15.37
#